data_c11d7a3a9b86eb3d5abfcd7a44380558
#
_entry.id   c11d7a3a9b86eb3d5abfcd7a44380558
#
_cell.length_a   1.000
_cell.length_b   1.000
_cell.length_c   1.000
_cell.angle_alpha   90.00
_cell.angle_beta   90.00
_cell.angle_gamma   90.00
#
_symmetry.space_group_name_H-M   'P 1'
#
loop_
_entity.id
_entity.type
_entity.pdbx_description
1 polymer ?
#
loop_
_entity_poly.entity_id
_entity_poly.type
_entity_poly.pdbx_seq_one_letter_code
_entity_poly.pdbx_strand_id
1 'polypeptide(L)'
;MGRLFGTDGIRGVVGETLTAELAYRVGQAITIVLTKQKGCAPTITIGKDTRISSDMLESALMAGICSMGGSVMPFGTIPTPAVAFLTVQEEADAGIVISASHNPFIHI
;
A
#
# COMPACT_ATOMS: atom_id res chain seq x y z
N MET A 1 16.14 -8.62 -5.79
CA MET A 1 15.59 -8.78 -4.87
C MET A 1 14.25 -8.36 -4.76
N GLY A 2 13.68 -7.62 -5.06
CA GLY A 2 12.32 -7.31 -5.00
C GLY A 2 11.50 -8.27 -4.20
N ARG A 3 12.15 -9.14 -3.44
CA ARG A 3 11.37 -10.02 -2.68
C ARG A 3 10.83 -9.41 -1.46
N LEU A 4 11.30 -8.24 -1.11
CA LEU A 4 10.79 -7.53 0.03
C LEU A 4 9.28 -7.42 -0.04
N PHE A 5 8.75 -7.25 -1.24
CA PHE A 5 7.32 -7.10 -1.43
C PHE A 5 6.78 -8.28 -2.21
N GLY A 6 7.19 -9.48 -1.85
CA GLY A 6 6.67 -10.66 -2.51
C GLY A 6 5.32 -11.06 -2.00
N THR A 7 4.99 -12.33 -2.14
CA THR A 7 3.68 -12.81 -1.75
C THR A 7 3.39 -12.60 -0.27
N ASP A 8 4.43 -12.65 0.55
CA ASP A 8 4.22 -12.43 1.97
C ASP A 8 3.97 -11.00 2.31
N GLY A 9 4.52 -10.09 1.54
CA GLY A 9 4.38 -8.69 1.79
C GLY A 9 5.03 -8.26 3.08
N ILE A 10 4.81 -7.02 3.42
CA ILE A 10 5.24 -6.49 4.69
C ILE A 10 4.00 -6.35 5.55
N ARG A 11 4.03 -6.98 6.71
CA ARG A 11 2.93 -6.87 7.62
C ARG A 11 3.32 -6.02 8.78
N GLY A 12 2.64 -4.94 8.97
CA GLY A 12 2.80 -4.13 10.15
C GLY A 12 1.55 -4.24 10.97
N VAL A 13 1.70 -4.59 12.22
CA VAL A 13 0.59 -4.50 13.12
C VAL A 13 0.29 -3.05 13.27
N VAL A 14 -0.93 -2.72 12.92
CA VAL A 14 -1.24 -1.36 12.85
C VAL A 14 -2.01 -0.89 14.04
N GLY A 15 -2.67 -1.64 14.71
CA GLY A 15 -3.39 -1.33 15.90
C GLY A 15 -3.13 0.04 16.45
N GLU A 16 -2.60 0.05 17.64
CA GLU A 16 -2.34 1.33 18.26
C GLU A 16 -1.12 2.00 17.73
N THR A 17 -0.32 1.32 16.95
CA THR A 17 0.92 1.89 16.45
C THR A 17 0.81 2.45 15.06
N LEU A 18 -0.22 2.11 14.30
CA LEU A 18 -0.35 2.64 12.96
C LEU A 18 -1.12 3.94 12.99
N THR A 19 -0.41 5.00 12.72
CA THR A 19 -0.98 6.34 12.65
C THR A 19 -0.93 6.81 11.21
N ALA A 20 -1.58 7.93 10.95
CA ALA A 20 -1.50 8.54 9.63
C ALA A 20 -0.05 8.89 9.28
N GLU A 21 0.71 9.35 10.27
CA GLU A 21 2.10 9.70 10.02
C GLU A 21 2.90 8.47 9.61
N LEU A 22 2.70 7.36 10.29
CA LEU A 22 3.41 6.13 9.95
C LEU A 22 3.02 5.64 8.57
N ALA A 23 1.72 5.69 8.25
CA ALA A 23 1.26 5.28 6.94
C ALA A 23 1.89 6.15 5.85
N TYR A 24 1.99 7.45 6.10
CA TYR A 24 2.64 8.36 5.17
C TYR A 24 4.09 7.95 4.93
N ARG A 25 4.81 7.63 5.99
CA ARG A 25 6.20 7.22 5.87
C ARG A 25 6.34 5.88 5.16
N VAL A 26 5.41 4.96 5.41
CA VAL A 26 5.42 3.68 4.72
C VAL A 26 5.25 3.91 3.22
N GLY A 27 4.32 4.78 2.84
CA GLY A 27 4.12 5.10 1.44
C GLY A 27 5.38 5.68 0.80
N GLN A 28 6.08 6.55 1.52
CA GLN A 28 7.32 7.11 1.02
C GLN A 28 8.39 6.02 0.85
N ALA A 29 8.53 5.17 1.86
CA ALA A 29 9.56 4.14 1.83
C ALA A 29 9.34 3.15 0.70
N ILE A 30 8.11 2.71 0.51
CA ILE A 30 7.78 1.78 -0.55
C ILE A 30 8.12 2.40 -1.91
N THR A 31 7.74 3.66 -2.09
CA THR A 31 7.98 4.33 -3.35
C THR A 31 9.47 4.47 -3.63
N ILE A 32 10.24 4.80 -2.60
CA ILE A 32 11.69 4.92 -2.76
C ILE A 32 12.30 3.58 -3.18
N VAL A 33 11.92 2.50 -2.51
CA VAL A 33 12.46 1.19 -2.83
C VAL A 33 12.11 0.79 -4.26
N LEU A 34 10.86 0.96 -4.64
CA LEU A 34 10.42 0.56 -5.96
C LEU A 34 11.04 1.43 -7.04
N THR A 35 11.22 2.71 -6.76
CA THR A 35 11.88 3.59 -7.72
C THR A 35 13.29 3.11 -7.99
N LYS A 36 14.01 2.70 -6.95
CA LYS A 36 15.37 2.21 -7.13
C LYS A 36 15.40 0.91 -7.93
N GLN A 37 14.44 0.04 -7.70
CA GLN A 37 14.41 -1.24 -8.40
C GLN A 37 14.01 -1.07 -9.85
N LYS A 38 13.05 -0.19 -10.11
CA LYS A 38 12.50 -0.04 -11.44
C LYS A 38 13.27 0.97 -12.28
N GLY A 39 13.89 1.92 -11.65
CA GLY A 39 14.59 2.99 -12.36
C GLY A 39 13.71 4.16 -12.73
N CYS A 40 12.45 4.14 -12.37
CA CYS A 40 11.54 5.25 -12.62
C CYS A 40 10.40 5.17 -11.62
N ALA A 41 9.50 6.14 -11.67
CA ALA A 41 8.41 6.22 -10.71
C ALA A 41 7.48 5.00 -10.84
N PRO A 42 7.12 4.38 -9.72
CA PRO A 42 6.27 3.19 -9.75
C PRO A 42 4.80 3.55 -9.74
N THR A 43 3.97 2.59 -10.11
CA THR A 43 2.53 2.66 -9.96
C THR A 43 2.13 1.65 -8.89
N ILE A 44 1.38 2.10 -7.90
CA ILE A 44 1.02 1.28 -6.75
C ILE A 44 -0.50 1.26 -6.60
N THR A 45 -1.06 0.08 -6.46
CA THR A 45 -2.49 -0.07 -6.23
C THR A 45 -2.76 -0.11 -4.73
N ILE A 46 -3.92 0.38 -4.32
CA ILE A 46 -4.32 0.35 -2.91
C ILE A 46 -5.76 -0.15 -2.81
N GLY A 47 -5.98 -1.14 -1.97
CA GLY A 47 -7.31 -1.60 -1.65
C GLY A 47 -7.53 -1.62 -0.14
N LYS A 48 -8.78 -1.63 0.26
CA LYS A 48 -9.16 -1.70 1.67
C LYS A 48 -10.16 -2.82 1.85
N ASP A 49 -10.05 -3.58 2.93
CA ASP A 49 -11.03 -4.63 3.16
C ASP A 49 -12.17 -4.18 4.07
N THR A 50 -12.01 -3.07 4.78
CA THR A 50 -13.09 -2.45 5.55
C THR A 50 -12.98 -0.97 5.45
N ARG A 51 -13.95 -0.26 6.03
CA ARG A 51 -13.96 1.19 5.91
C ARG A 51 -13.50 1.94 7.13
N ILE A 52 -13.61 1.36 8.28
CA ILE A 52 -13.34 2.11 9.51
C ILE A 52 -11.87 2.45 9.58
N SER A 53 -11.56 3.69 9.72
CA SER A 53 -10.21 4.27 9.79
C SER A 53 -9.33 3.94 8.58
N SER A 54 -9.80 3.11 7.67
CA SER A 54 -9.02 2.80 6.46
C SER A 54 -8.89 4.01 5.55
N ASP A 55 -9.91 4.88 5.54
CA ASP A 55 -9.85 6.06 4.68
C ASP A 55 -8.70 6.97 5.09
N MET A 56 -8.49 7.14 6.39
CA MET A 56 -7.39 7.95 6.87
C MET A 56 -6.05 7.34 6.46
N LEU A 57 -5.91 6.03 6.64
CA LEU A 57 -4.67 5.35 6.31
C LEU A 57 -4.42 5.34 4.82
N GLU A 58 -5.46 5.15 4.03
CA GLU A 58 -5.34 5.18 2.59
C GLU A 58 -4.87 6.55 2.12
N SER A 59 -5.48 7.60 2.64
CA SER A 59 -5.10 8.96 2.26
C SER A 59 -3.65 9.25 2.62
N ALA A 60 -3.21 8.80 3.79
CA ALA A 60 -1.84 9.02 4.22
C ALA A 60 -0.86 8.25 3.34
N LEU A 61 -1.18 7.01 3.00
CA LEU A 61 -0.35 6.22 2.10
C LEU A 61 -0.24 6.88 0.74
N MET A 62 -1.37 7.32 0.21
CA MET A 62 -1.38 7.98 -1.10
C MET A 62 -0.53 9.24 -1.09
N ALA A 63 -0.64 10.02 -0.01
CA ALA A 63 0.17 11.23 0.11
C ALA A 63 1.65 10.89 0.12
N GLY A 64 2.02 9.84 0.86
CA GLY A 64 3.42 9.44 0.92
C GLY A 64 3.95 8.98 -0.42
N ILE A 65 3.17 8.16 -1.11
CA ILE A 65 3.57 7.65 -2.43
C ILE A 65 3.73 8.81 -3.41
N CYS A 66 2.75 9.70 -3.45
CA CYS A 66 2.80 10.81 -4.39
C CYS A 66 3.91 11.79 -4.06
N SER A 67 4.23 11.96 -2.78
CA SER A 67 5.29 12.88 -2.39
C SER A 67 6.65 12.42 -2.90
N MET A 68 6.81 11.14 -3.17
CA MET A 68 8.05 10.60 -3.70
C MET A 68 7.97 10.36 -5.21
N GLY A 69 6.95 10.85 -5.86
CA GLY A 69 6.83 10.76 -7.30
C GLY A 69 6.08 9.55 -7.82
N GLY A 70 5.56 8.70 -6.95
CA GLY A 70 4.82 7.53 -7.39
C GLY A 70 3.40 7.86 -7.82
N SER A 71 2.80 6.93 -8.53
CA SER A 71 1.39 7.02 -8.93
C SER A 71 0.58 6.02 -8.14
N VAL A 72 -0.66 6.37 -7.84
CA VAL A 72 -1.53 5.51 -7.05
C VAL A 72 -2.80 5.19 -7.82
N MET A 73 -3.20 3.93 -7.75
CA MET A 73 -4.50 3.48 -8.26
C MET A 73 -5.33 2.98 -7.08
N PRO A 74 -6.21 3.81 -6.53
CA PRO A 74 -7.04 3.37 -5.41
C PRO A 74 -8.25 2.59 -5.92
N PHE A 75 -8.47 1.42 -5.36
CA PHE A 75 -9.60 0.58 -5.75
C PHE A 75 -10.76 0.65 -4.77
N GLY A 76 -10.56 1.32 -3.65
CA GLY A 76 -11.61 1.38 -2.64
C GLY A 76 -11.70 0.09 -1.85
N THR A 77 -12.90 -0.22 -1.38
CA THR A 77 -13.11 -1.39 -0.53
C THR A 77 -13.36 -2.60 -1.42
N ILE A 78 -12.39 -3.48 -1.47
CA ILE A 78 -12.48 -4.71 -2.26
C ILE A 78 -11.76 -5.83 -1.52
N PRO A 79 -12.08 -7.09 -1.82
CA PRO A 79 -11.39 -8.21 -1.17
C PRO A 79 -9.91 -8.25 -1.51
N THR A 80 -9.12 -8.73 -0.57
CA THR A 80 -7.66 -8.83 -0.76
C THR A 80 -7.28 -9.56 -2.05
N PRO A 81 -7.89 -10.71 -2.39
CA PRO A 81 -7.52 -11.37 -3.65
C PRO A 81 -7.77 -10.51 -4.87
N ALA A 82 -8.78 -9.65 -4.81
CA ALA A 82 -9.06 -8.77 -5.94
C ALA A 82 -7.96 -7.73 -6.11
N VAL A 83 -7.38 -7.26 -5.01
CA VAL A 83 -6.27 -6.32 -5.11
C VAL A 83 -5.10 -6.97 -5.83
N ALA A 84 -4.77 -8.20 -5.46
CA ALA A 84 -3.66 -8.91 -6.09
C ALA A 84 -3.92 -9.11 -7.58
N PHE A 85 -5.15 -9.52 -7.92
CA PHE A 85 -5.50 -9.75 -9.31
C PHE A 85 -5.39 -8.46 -10.12
N LEU A 86 -5.96 -7.38 -9.61
CA LEU A 86 -5.95 -6.12 -10.34
C LEU A 86 -4.56 -5.51 -10.42
N THR A 87 -3.73 -5.74 -9.41
CA THR A 87 -2.35 -5.26 -9.46
C THR A 87 -1.63 -5.85 -10.65
N VAL A 88 -1.80 -7.15 -10.87
CA VAL A 88 -1.18 -7.82 -12.01
C VAL A 88 -1.82 -7.36 -13.32
N GLN A 89 -3.14 -7.30 -13.34
CA GLN A 89 -3.84 -6.95 -14.58
C GLN A 89 -3.52 -5.53 -15.04
N GLU A 90 -3.40 -4.60 -14.11
CA GLU A 90 -3.08 -3.22 -14.44
C GLU A 90 -1.57 -3.00 -14.57
N GLU A 91 -0.79 -4.06 -14.43
CA GLU A 91 0.66 -3.99 -14.54
C GLU A 91 1.26 -2.99 -13.57
N ALA A 92 0.70 -2.93 -12.39
CA ALA A 92 1.24 -2.06 -11.34
C ALA A 92 2.47 -2.72 -10.73
N ASP A 93 3.29 -1.91 -10.09
CA ASP A 93 4.55 -2.39 -9.54
C ASP A 93 4.37 -3.01 -8.16
N ALA A 94 3.32 -2.63 -7.45
CA ALA A 94 3.04 -3.20 -6.14
C ALA A 94 1.58 -2.96 -5.79
N GLY A 95 1.08 -3.76 -4.88
CA GLY A 95 -0.27 -3.59 -4.34
C GLY A 95 -0.22 -3.53 -2.84
N ILE A 96 -1.01 -2.65 -2.26
CA ILE A 96 -1.11 -2.48 -0.83
C ILE A 96 -2.55 -2.76 -0.41
N VAL A 97 -2.71 -3.55 0.63
CA VAL A 97 -4.02 -3.81 1.21
C VAL A 97 -4.03 -3.29 2.63
N ILE A 98 -5.02 -2.47 2.95
CA ILE A 98 -5.20 -1.97 4.30
C ILE A 98 -6.29 -2.80 4.94
N SER A 99 -5.95 -3.47 6.02
CA SER A 99 -6.91 -4.25 6.78
C SER A 99 -7.16 -3.52 8.10
N ALA A 100 -8.41 -3.29 8.39
CA ALA A 100 -8.80 -2.53 9.56
C ALA A 100 -9.73 -3.31 10.47
N SER A 101 -9.52 -4.62 10.59
CA SER A 101 -10.34 -5.40 11.48
C SER A 101 -9.84 -5.19 12.92
N HIS A 102 -9.78 -6.24 13.71
CA HIS A 102 -9.31 -6.11 15.08
C HIS A 102 -7.93 -5.50 15.16
N ASN A 103 -7.05 -6.00 14.33
CA ASN A 103 -5.69 -5.51 14.29
C ASN A 103 -5.44 -4.97 12.90
N PRO A 104 -5.72 -3.69 12.71
CA PRO A 104 -5.49 -3.09 11.39
C PRO A 104 -4.05 -3.25 10.98
N PHE A 105 -3.83 -3.54 9.73
CA PHE A 105 -2.47 -3.68 9.23
C PHE A 105 -2.42 -3.39 7.75
N ILE A 106 -1.22 -3.15 7.26
CA ILE A 106 -0.96 -2.93 5.85
C ILE A 106 -0.24 -4.16 5.34
N HIS A 107 -0.70 -4.67 4.21
CA HIS A 107 -0.09 -5.79 3.55
C HIS A 107 0.34 -5.36 2.16
N ILE A 108 1.58 -5.58 1.88
CA ILE A 108 2.14 -5.17 0.59
C ILE A 108 2.49 -6.38 -0.23
#